data_ea129f1e85e76dc840605cdbf6f25f4d
#
_entry.id   ea129f1e85e76dc840605cdbf6f25f4d
#
_cell.length_a   1.000
_cell.length_b   1.000
_cell.length_c   1.000
_cell.angle_alpha   90.00
_cell.angle_beta   90.00
_cell.angle_gamma   90.00
#
_symmetry.space_group_name_H-M   'P 1'
#
loop_
_entity.id
_entity.type
_entity.pdbx_description
1 polymer ?
#
loop_
_entity_poly.entity_id
_entity_poly.type
_entity_poly.pdbx_seq_one_letter_code
_entity_poly.pdbx_strand_id
1 'polypeptide(L)'
;GILVQCPIGNLSHSQTLEVFKAIDPSKDVDGFSPLNRARLLTNSYEWYPYPCTPMGIYLLLSFYGISVAEKHVTIIGRSDIVGKPLACLLCNNNATITLCHSKTNLEDLKECCQNSDIIISAVGKPKFVDSSFVGDRTRTVIDVGMNRDENGKLCGDVDFDSVKEIFDDRYNDNWLTPVPGGVGLMTVSCLMYNLVKCCERICENEG
;
A
#
# COMPACT_ATOMS: atom_id res chain seq x y z
N GLY A 1 13.65 11.25 -13.96
CA GLY A 1 13.34 10.31 -12.89
C GLY A 1 14.14 9.02 -12.99
N ILE A 2 14.33 8.37 -11.85
CA ILE A 2 14.98 7.05 -11.73
C ILE A 2 13.97 6.10 -11.13
N LEU A 3 13.64 5.03 -11.87
CA LEU A 3 12.78 3.93 -11.41
C LEU A 3 13.63 2.67 -11.26
N VAL A 4 13.50 2.02 -10.11
CA VAL A 4 14.14 0.72 -9.83
C VAL A 4 13.06 -0.33 -9.67
N GLN A 5 12.89 -1.15 -10.72
CA GLN A 5 11.90 -2.22 -10.72
C GLN A 5 12.24 -3.31 -9.69
N CYS A 6 11.36 -3.52 -8.73
CA CYS A 6 11.49 -4.57 -7.72
C CYS A 6 10.59 -5.78 -8.03
N PRO A 7 11.04 -7.01 -7.70
CA PRO A 7 12.34 -7.36 -7.10
C PRO A 7 13.50 -7.19 -8.08
N ILE A 8 14.71 -6.88 -7.55
CA ILE A 8 15.93 -6.69 -8.37
C ILE A 8 16.64 -8.04 -8.51
N GLY A 9 16.23 -8.83 -9.48
CA GLY A 9 16.81 -10.17 -9.71
C GLY A 9 16.86 -10.98 -8.41
N ASN A 10 18.02 -11.58 -8.12
CA ASN A 10 18.24 -12.39 -6.92
C ASN A 10 19.00 -11.64 -5.82
N LEU A 11 18.95 -10.30 -5.80
CA LEU A 11 19.63 -9.53 -4.76
C LEU A 11 19.05 -9.80 -3.38
N SER A 12 19.93 -9.91 -2.38
CA SER A 12 19.53 -9.94 -0.99
C SER A 12 18.91 -8.60 -0.55
N HIS A 13 18.23 -8.60 0.58
CA HIS A 13 17.66 -7.37 1.15
C HIS A 13 18.72 -6.27 1.35
N SER A 14 19.90 -6.63 1.89
CA SER A 14 21.00 -5.66 2.07
C SER A 14 21.50 -5.09 0.75
N GLN A 15 21.66 -5.90 -0.28
CA GLN A 15 22.06 -5.45 -1.61
C GLN A 15 21.00 -4.54 -2.25
N THR A 16 19.72 -4.86 -2.09
CA THR A 16 18.62 -3.98 -2.53
C THR A 16 18.68 -2.62 -1.86
N LEU A 17 18.98 -2.56 -0.57
CA LEU A 17 19.16 -1.29 0.15
C LEU A 17 20.34 -0.47 -0.37
N GLU A 18 21.45 -1.10 -0.76
CA GLU A 18 22.58 -0.39 -1.38
C GLU A 18 22.17 0.22 -2.74
N VAL A 19 21.37 -0.48 -3.54
CA VAL A 19 20.82 0.09 -4.78
C VAL A 19 19.95 1.31 -4.48
N PHE A 20 19.06 1.23 -3.47
CA PHE A 20 18.22 2.36 -3.09
C PHE A 20 19.01 3.57 -2.55
N LYS A 21 20.14 3.34 -1.86
CA LYS A 21 21.05 4.41 -1.43
C LYS A 21 21.71 5.16 -2.60
N ALA A 22 21.90 4.47 -3.72
CA ALA A 22 22.51 5.07 -4.92
C ALA A 22 21.54 5.94 -5.73
N ILE A 23 20.23 5.89 -5.43
CA ILE A 23 19.23 6.72 -6.09
C ILE A 23 19.38 8.16 -5.60
N ASP A 24 19.56 9.10 -6.54
CA ASP A 24 19.46 10.54 -6.24
C ASP A 24 18.04 10.86 -5.74
N PRO A 25 17.89 11.38 -4.51
CA PRO A 25 16.58 11.66 -3.94
C PRO A 25 15.71 12.63 -4.76
N SER A 26 16.32 13.52 -5.54
CA SER A 26 15.62 14.47 -6.40
C SER A 26 15.07 13.81 -7.68
N LYS A 27 15.58 12.62 -8.04
CA LYS A 27 15.18 11.84 -9.23
C LYS A 27 14.45 10.55 -8.87
N ASP A 28 14.25 10.27 -7.60
CA ASP A 28 13.65 9.07 -7.03
C ASP A 28 12.13 9.10 -7.20
N VAL A 29 11.63 8.61 -8.33
CA VAL A 29 10.19 8.68 -8.63
C VAL A 29 9.32 7.67 -7.87
N ASP A 30 9.94 6.67 -7.24
CA ASP A 30 9.24 5.66 -6.41
C ASP A 30 9.31 5.92 -4.90
N GLY A 31 10.07 6.95 -4.47
CA GLY A 31 10.25 7.27 -3.05
C GLY A 31 11.02 6.20 -2.27
N PHE A 32 11.95 5.49 -2.92
CA PHE A 32 12.71 4.38 -2.29
C PHE A 32 14.04 4.82 -1.67
N SER A 33 14.55 6.00 -2.01
CA SER A 33 15.79 6.50 -1.42
C SER A 33 15.66 6.66 0.10
N PRO A 34 16.74 6.44 0.86
CA PRO A 34 16.71 6.58 2.32
C PRO A 34 16.24 7.96 2.79
N LEU A 35 16.60 9.02 2.06
CA LEU A 35 16.20 10.38 2.39
C LEU A 35 14.67 10.58 2.25
N ASN A 36 14.08 10.14 1.13
CA ASN A 36 12.64 10.27 0.91
C ASN A 36 11.83 9.41 1.90
N ARG A 37 12.34 8.23 2.26
CA ARG A 37 11.76 7.40 3.33
C ARG A 37 11.83 8.08 4.70
N ALA A 38 12.95 8.74 5.02
CA ALA A 38 13.08 9.50 6.26
C ALA A 38 12.10 10.67 6.29
N ARG A 39 11.90 11.37 5.17
CA ARG A 39 10.91 12.45 5.03
C ARG A 39 9.48 11.95 5.28
N LEU A 40 9.15 10.78 4.74
CA LEU A 40 7.86 10.15 5.00
C LEU A 40 7.68 9.82 6.50
N LEU A 41 8.68 9.23 7.13
CA LEU A 41 8.64 8.87 8.55
C LEU A 41 8.48 10.09 9.45
N THR A 42 9.14 11.19 9.12
CA THR A 42 9.13 12.44 9.90
C THR A 42 8.00 13.39 9.50
N ASN A 43 7.14 12.99 8.57
CA ASN A 43 6.07 13.83 8.03
C ASN A 43 6.57 15.21 7.59
N SER A 44 7.62 15.23 6.75
CA SER A 44 8.26 16.47 6.30
C SER A 44 7.28 17.42 5.61
N TYR A 45 7.37 18.72 5.89
CA TYR A 45 6.54 19.74 5.24
C TYR A 45 6.98 20.03 3.80
N GLU A 46 8.23 19.75 3.45
CA GLU A 46 8.70 19.88 2.08
C GLU A 46 8.15 18.73 1.23
N TRP A 47 7.75 19.05 0.00
CA TRP A 47 7.35 18.00 -0.93
C TRP A 47 8.51 17.06 -1.24
N TYR A 48 8.23 15.78 -1.28
CA TYR A 48 9.12 14.70 -1.69
C TYR A 48 8.32 13.62 -2.42
N PRO A 49 8.96 12.79 -3.27
CA PRO A 49 8.28 11.67 -3.88
C PRO A 49 7.81 10.64 -2.84
N TYR A 50 6.51 10.43 -2.80
CA TYR A 50 5.95 9.37 -1.96
C TYR A 50 6.11 8.01 -2.64
N PRO A 51 6.26 6.91 -1.88
CA PRO A 51 6.17 5.56 -2.44
C PRO A 51 4.86 5.38 -3.19
N CYS A 52 4.95 4.98 -4.48
CA CYS A 52 3.83 5.06 -5.42
C CYS A 52 2.61 4.23 -5.01
N THR A 53 2.81 2.97 -4.58
CA THR A 53 1.69 2.11 -4.15
C THR A 53 1.03 2.61 -2.87
N PRO A 54 1.74 2.97 -1.78
CA PRO A 54 1.17 3.62 -0.61
C PRO A 54 0.36 4.87 -0.94
N MET A 55 0.92 5.77 -1.74
CA MET A 55 0.23 7.00 -2.13
C MET A 55 -0.99 6.71 -3.00
N GLY A 56 -0.90 5.73 -3.91
CA GLY A 56 -2.03 5.29 -4.72
C GLY A 56 -3.20 4.76 -3.90
N ILE A 57 -2.92 4.01 -2.84
CA ILE A 57 -3.95 3.53 -1.90
C ILE A 57 -4.59 4.70 -1.17
N TYR A 58 -3.80 5.64 -0.66
CA TYR A 58 -4.31 6.81 0.05
C TYR A 58 -5.20 7.68 -0.85
N LEU A 59 -4.76 7.94 -2.08
CA LEU A 59 -5.54 8.69 -3.07
C LEU A 59 -6.82 7.98 -3.48
N LEU A 60 -6.79 6.65 -3.61
CA LEU A 60 -7.97 5.85 -3.91
C LEU A 60 -9.02 5.99 -2.80
N LEU A 61 -8.61 5.82 -1.54
CA LEU A 61 -9.49 6.02 -0.39
C LEU A 61 -10.08 7.43 -0.38
N SER A 62 -9.24 8.45 -0.57
CA SER A 62 -9.65 9.86 -0.61
C SER A 62 -10.65 10.14 -1.74
N PHE A 63 -10.44 9.58 -2.93
CA PHE A 63 -11.31 9.75 -4.08
C PHE A 63 -12.74 9.24 -3.82
N TYR A 64 -12.86 8.13 -3.10
CA TYR A 64 -14.15 7.57 -2.69
C TYR A 64 -14.70 8.16 -1.39
N GLY A 65 -14.08 9.21 -0.85
CA GLY A 65 -14.52 9.87 0.38
C GLY A 65 -14.30 9.04 1.64
N ILE A 66 -13.44 8.00 1.60
CA ILE A 66 -13.13 7.13 2.73
C ILE A 66 -12.02 7.80 3.55
N SER A 67 -12.40 8.47 4.64
CA SER A 67 -11.43 9.05 5.57
C SER A 67 -10.69 7.96 6.33
N VAL A 68 -9.37 8.13 6.46
CA VAL A 68 -8.53 7.27 7.32
C VAL A 68 -8.34 7.84 8.73
N ALA A 69 -8.63 9.14 8.91
CA ALA A 69 -8.52 9.79 10.21
C ALA A 69 -9.49 9.15 11.21
N GLU A 70 -8.98 8.88 12.42
CA GLU A 70 -9.72 8.23 13.52
C GLU A 70 -10.14 6.77 13.22
N LYS A 71 -9.63 6.17 12.12
CA LYS A 71 -9.92 4.79 11.75
C LYS A 71 -8.83 3.83 12.24
N HIS A 72 -9.26 2.64 12.63
CA HIS A 72 -8.36 1.52 12.85
C HIS A 72 -8.09 0.84 11.50
N VAL A 73 -6.83 0.79 11.11
CA VAL A 73 -6.38 0.21 9.85
C VAL A 73 -5.43 -0.94 10.14
N THR A 74 -5.80 -2.16 9.73
CA THR A 74 -4.88 -3.30 9.75
C THR A 74 -4.23 -3.47 8.38
N ILE A 75 -2.90 -3.40 8.36
CA ILE A 75 -2.08 -3.66 7.18
C ILE A 75 -1.44 -5.03 7.32
N ILE A 76 -1.69 -5.93 6.37
CA ILE A 76 -1.11 -7.27 6.32
C ILE A 76 0.05 -7.26 5.32
N GLY A 77 1.28 -7.27 5.84
CA GLY A 77 2.51 -7.17 5.07
C GLY A 77 3.40 -6.03 5.55
N ARG A 78 4.71 -6.31 5.71
CA ARG A 78 5.70 -5.33 6.22
C ARG A 78 6.86 -5.11 5.26
N SER A 79 6.59 -5.15 3.97
CA SER A 79 7.62 -4.85 2.97
C SER A 79 8.10 -3.40 3.09
N ASP A 80 9.36 -3.17 2.69
CA ASP A 80 9.94 -1.82 2.72
C ASP A 80 9.40 -0.92 1.59
N ILE A 81 8.72 -1.51 0.61
CA ILE A 81 8.19 -0.79 -0.56
C ILE A 81 6.69 -0.51 -0.47
N VAL A 82 5.93 -1.25 0.36
CA VAL A 82 4.48 -1.07 0.51
C VAL A 82 4.08 -0.98 1.99
N GLY A 83 4.20 -2.07 2.76
CA GLY A 83 3.57 -2.16 4.08
C GLY A 83 4.06 -1.12 5.08
N LYS A 84 5.38 -1.00 5.28
CA LYS A 84 5.95 0.00 6.19
C LYS A 84 5.70 1.45 5.74
N PRO A 85 5.95 1.80 4.45
CA PRO A 85 5.65 3.15 3.98
C PRO A 85 4.16 3.52 4.10
N LEU A 86 3.28 2.56 3.82
CA LEU A 86 1.85 2.77 3.96
C LEU A 86 1.44 3.01 5.41
N ALA A 87 2.00 2.22 6.34
CA ALA A 87 1.76 2.42 7.78
C ALA A 87 2.17 3.84 8.22
N CYS A 88 3.35 4.32 7.79
CA CYS A 88 3.79 5.69 8.06
C CYS A 88 2.84 6.72 7.44
N LEU A 89 2.49 6.56 6.17
CA LEU A 89 1.63 7.51 5.44
C LEU A 89 0.25 7.64 6.11
N LEU A 90 -0.40 6.53 6.44
CA LEU A 90 -1.72 6.55 7.06
C LEU A 90 -1.67 7.05 8.51
N CYS A 91 -0.61 6.71 9.26
CA CYS A 91 -0.38 7.27 10.59
C CYS A 91 -0.23 8.79 10.54
N ASN A 92 0.53 9.32 9.58
CA ASN A 92 0.67 10.77 9.36
C ASN A 92 -0.66 11.46 8.98
N ASN A 93 -1.64 10.67 8.51
CA ASN A 93 -3.00 11.12 8.22
C ASN A 93 -4.01 10.72 9.30
N ASN A 94 -3.54 10.58 10.55
CA ASN A 94 -4.33 10.36 11.77
C ASN A 94 -5.07 9.02 11.85
N ALA A 95 -4.60 7.98 11.14
CA ALA A 95 -5.10 6.62 11.33
C ALA A 95 -4.39 5.93 12.52
N THR A 96 -5.10 5.01 13.18
CA THR A 96 -4.52 4.06 14.13
C THR A 96 -4.14 2.80 13.38
N ILE A 97 -2.84 2.43 13.39
CA ILE A 97 -2.32 1.38 12.54
C ILE A 97 -1.96 0.12 13.33
N THR A 98 -2.42 -1.02 12.85
CA THR A 98 -1.92 -2.34 13.22
C THR A 98 -1.18 -2.94 12.02
N LEU A 99 0.13 -3.22 12.18
CA LEU A 99 0.97 -3.79 11.12
C LEU A 99 1.23 -5.27 11.40
N CYS A 100 0.55 -6.15 10.69
CA CYS A 100 0.70 -7.60 10.76
C CYS A 100 1.65 -8.13 9.69
N HIS A 101 2.20 -9.32 9.91
CA HIS A 101 3.22 -9.89 9.02
C HIS A 101 3.30 -11.42 9.12
N SER A 102 4.16 -12.05 8.34
CA SER A 102 4.33 -13.51 8.27
C SER A 102 4.74 -14.22 9.58
N LYS A 103 5.01 -13.47 10.65
CA LYS A 103 5.30 -13.99 12.00
C LYS A 103 4.20 -13.65 13.01
N THR A 104 3.16 -12.92 12.61
CA THR A 104 1.95 -12.74 13.40
C THR A 104 1.19 -14.09 13.40
N ASN A 105 0.72 -14.51 14.55
CA ASN A 105 -0.14 -15.70 14.67
C ASN A 105 -1.41 -15.49 13.85
N LEU A 106 -1.94 -16.54 13.24
CA LEU A 106 -3.11 -16.41 12.35
C LEU A 106 -4.37 -15.96 13.10
N GLU A 107 -4.58 -16.43 14.31
CA GLU A 107 -5.74 -16.04 15.13
C GLU A 107 -5.64 -14.56 15.53
N ASP A 108 -4.45 -14.13 16.00
CA ASP A 108 -4.20 -12.72 16.34
C ASP A 108 -4.35 -11.83 15.09
N LEU A 109 -3.92 -12.31 13.92
CA LEU A 109 -4.07 -11.58 12.65
C LEU A 109 -5.55 -11.39 12.29
N LYS A 110 -6.37 -12.45 12.41
CA LYS A 110 -7.81 -12.36 12.17
C LYS A 110 -8.48 -11.42 13.16
N GLU A 111 -8.14 -11.51 14.44
CA GLU A 111 -8.67 -10.62 15.48
C GLU A 111 -8.34 -9.15 15.18
N CYS A 112 -7.09 -8.84 14.79
CA CYS A 112 -6.69 -7.50 14.36
C CYS A 112 -7.54 -7.00 13.19
N CYS A 113 -7.76 -7.85 12.18
CA CYS A 113 -8.56 -7.51 11.01
C CYS A 113 -10.03 -7.28 11.35
N GLN A 114 -10.63 -8.18 12.12
CA GLN A 114 -12.03 -8.09 12.52
C GLN A 114 -12.34 -6.84 13.36
N ASN A 115 -11.36 -6.34 14.12
CA ASN A 115 -11.46 -5.13 14.92
C ASN A 115 -11.12 -3.84 14.15
N SER A 116 -10.86 -3.93 12.85
CA SER A 116 -10.47 -2.78 12.02
C SER A 116 -11.60 -2.26 11.15
N ASP A 117 -11.58 -0.95 10.90
CA ASP A 117 -12.47 -0.28 9.95
C ASP A 117 -12.01 -0.55 8.50
N ILE A 118 -10.69 -0.62 8.30
CA ILE A 118 -10.06 -0.81 6.99
C ILE A 118 -9.03 -1.94 7.09
N ILE A 119 -9.08 -2.88 6.16
CA ILE A 119 -8.09 -3.94 6.00
C ILE A 119 -7.33 -3.71 4.69
N ILE A 120 -5.99 -3.76 4.72
CA ILE A 120 -5.15 -3.63 3.53
C ILE A 120 -4.23 -4.84 3.44
N SER A 121 -4.40 -5.66 2.40
CA SER A 121 -3.60 -6.87 2.19
C SER A 121 -2.50 -6.65 1.16
N ALA A 122 -1.25 -6.87 1.57
CA ALA A 122 -0.03 -6.78 0.77
C ALA A 122 0.94 -7.93 1.09
N VAL A 123 0.44 -9.16 1.05
CA VAL A 123 1.17 -10.38 1.44
C VAL A 123 1.77 -11.14 0.26
N GLY A 124 1.26 -10.93 -0.96
CA GLY A 124 1.69 -11.66 -2.15
C GLY A 124 1.33 -13.15 -2.11
N LYS A 125 0.16 -13.49 -1.57
CA LYS A 125 -0.36 -14.85 -1.52
C LYS A 125 -1.79 -14.87 -2.06
N PRO A 126 -2.08 -15.68 -3.10
CA PRO A 126 -3.41 -15.77 -3.69
C PRO A 126 -4.47 -16.11 -2.63
N LYS A 127 -5.55 -15.32 -2.57
CA LYS A 127 -6.75 -15.58 -1.78
C LYS A 127 -6.49 -15.86 -0.29
N PHE A 128 -5.45 -15.25 0.28
CA PHE A 128 -5.07 -15.43 1.68
C PHE A 128 -6.09 -14.83 2.66
N VAL A 129 -6.69 -13.69 2.30
CA VAL A 129 -7.70 -13.00 3.10
C VAL A 129 -9.09 -13.38 2.60
N ASP A 130 -9.81 -14.12 3.38
CA ASP A 130 -11.20 -14.52 3.12
C ASP A 130 -12.19 -13.80 4.07
N SER A 131 -13.46 -14.16 3.99
CA SER A 131 -14.53 -13.60 4.82
C SER A 131 -14.30 -13.73 6.32
N SER A 132 -13.51 -14.71 6.80
CA SER A 132 -13.21 -14.89 8.23
C SER A 132 -12.32 -13.77 8.81
N PHE A 133 -11.70 -12.95 7.97
CA PHE A 133 -10.95 -11.76 8.39
C PHE A 133 -11.84 -10.53 8.58
N VAL A 134 -13.07 -10.54 8.07
CA VAL A 134 -13.95 -9.38 8.02
C VAL A 134 -14.86 -9.34 9.25
N GLY A 135 -14.64 -8.34 10.10
CA GLY A 135 -15.48 -8.11 11.29
C GLY A 135 -16.64 -7.14 11.05
N ASP A 136 -17.44 -6.92 12.09
CA ASP A 136 -18.62 -6.04 12.01
C ASP A 136 -18.26 -4.55 11.83
N ARG A 137 -17.04 -4.14 12.19
CA ARG A 137 -16.52 -2.79 11.96
C ARG A 137 -16.00 -2.58 10.55
N THR A 138 -15.58 -3.64 9.88
CA THR A 138 -14.90 -3.55 8.59
C THR A 138 -15.85 -3.02 7.52
N ARG A 139 -15.46 -1.92 6.88
CA ARG A 139 -16.17 -1.28 5.76
C ARG A 139 -15.36 -1.26 4.49
N THR A 140 -14.04 -1.41 4.60
CA THR A 140 -13.16 -1.27 3.45
C THR A 140 -12.10 -2.37 3.46
N VAL A 141 -11.96 -3.07 2.32
CA VAL A 141 -10.88 -4.03 2.11
C VAL A 141 -10.13 -3.63 0.83
N ILE A 142 -8.84 -3.36 0.98
CA ILE A 142 -7.92 -2.98 -0.11
C ILE A 142 -6.99 -4.15 -0.40
N ASP A 143 -7.08 -4.66 -1.60
CA ASP A 143 -6.20 -5.71 -2.11
C ASP A 143 -5.06 -5.11 -2.93
N VAL A 144 -3.83 -5.27 -2.44
CA VAL A 144 -2.60 -4.80 -3.11
C VAL A 144 -1.91 -5.95 -3.84
N GLY A 145 -2.32 -7.19 -3.56
CA GLY A 145 -1.72 -8.38 -4.13
C GLY A 145 -1.84 -8.43 -5.65
N MET A 146 -0.78 -8.91 -6.29
CA MET A 146 -0.81 -9.22 -7.72
C MET A 146 -0.20 -10.61 -7.91
N ASN A 147 -1.05 -11.61 -7.87
CA ASN A 147 -0.68 -13.02 -7.90
C ASN A 147 -1.22 -13.70 -9.17
N ARG A 148 -0.84 -14.97 -9.35
CA ARG A 148 -1.50 -15.86 -10.31
C ARG A 148 -2.08 -17.04 -9.55
N ASP A 149 -3.30 -17.41 -9.88
CA ASP A 149 -3.93 -18.63 -9.37
C ASP A 149 -3.37 -19.88 -10.04
N GLU A 150 -3.88 -21.04 -9.67
CA GLU A 150 -3.48 -22.35 -10.20
C GLU A 150 -3.66 -22.48 -11.72
N ASN A 151 -4.54 -21.66 -12.31
CA ASN A 151 -4.81 -21.61 -13.75
C ASN A 151 -3.99 -20.52 -14.46
N GLY A 152 -3.10 -19.81 -13.75
CA GLY A 152 -2.31 -18.71 -14.28
C GLY A 152 -3.08 -17.39 -14.44
N LYS A 153 -4.35 -17.31 -14.00
CA LYS A 153 -5.15 -16.10 -14.02
C LYS A 153 -4.70 -15.14 -12.93
N LEU A 154 -4.68 -13.83 -13.24
CA LEU A 154 -4.39 -12.81 -12.26
C LEU A 154 -5.44 -12.78 -11.16
N CYS A 155 -4.97 -12.76 -9.91
CA CYS A 155 -5.80 -12.63 -8.72
C CYS A 155 -5.06 -11.83 -7.63
N GLY A 156 -5.81 -11.36 -6.65
CA GLY A 156 -5.25 -10.65 -5.50
C GLY A 156 -4.89 -11.55 -4.33
N ASP A 157 -4.57 -10.90 -3.22
CA ASP A 157 -4.40 -11.51 -1.90
C ASP A 157 -5.74 -11.83 -1.23
N VAL A 158 -6.82 -11.17 -1.67
CA VAL A 158 -8.16 -11.31 -1.11
C VAL A 158 -8.97 -12.31 -1.92
N ASP A 159 -9.68 -13.19 -1.25
CA ASP A 159 -10.75 -13.97 -1.86
C ASP A 159 -11.96 -13.06 -2.08
N PHE A 160 -11.97 -12.42 -3.27
CA PHE A 160 -12.90 -11.36 -3.63
C PHE A 160 -14.36 -11.79 -3.46
N ASP A 161 -14.70 -12.98 -3.95
CA ASP A 161 -16.07 -13.47 -3.92
C ASP A 161 -16.55 -13.72 -2.49
N SER A 162 -15.71 -14.34 -1.65
CA SER A 162 -15.98 -14.61 -0.24
C SER A 162 -16.19 -13.33 0.57
N VAL A 163 -15.36 -12.29 0.36
CA VAL A 163 -15.50 -11.00 1.06
C VAL A 163 -16.68 -10.21 0.53
N LYS A 164 -16.92 -10.23 -0.80
CA LYS A 164 -18.04 -9.56 -1.43
C LYS A 164 -19.38 -10.08 -0.92
N GLU A 165 -19.55 -11.39 -0.77
CA GLU A 165 -20.77 -12.01 -0.24
C GLU A 165 -21.13 -11.43 1.15
N ILE A 166 -20.17 -11.33 2.06
CA ILE A 166 -20.41 -10.72 3.38
C ILE A 166 -20.73 -9.22 3.27
N PHE A 167 -20.12 -8.50 2.36
CA PHE A 167 -20.37 -7.08 2.18
C PHE A 167 -21.76 -6.81 1.59
N ASP A 168 -22.21 -7.62 0.64
CA ASP A 168 -23.54 -7.50 0.04
C ASP A 168 -24.66 -7.77 1.06
N ASP A 169 -24.42 -8.62 2.05
CA ASP A 169 -25.39 -8.95 3.11
C ASP A 169 -25.47 -7.92 4.22
N ARG A 170 -24.44 -7.08 4.41
CA ARG A 170 -24.33 -6.22 5.60
C ARG A 170 -24.77 -4.78 5.40
N TYR A 171 -24.19 -4.08 4.42
CA TYR A 171 -24.37 -2.62 4.26
C TYR A 171 -24.12 -2.16 2.82
N ASN A 172 -24.75 -1.05 2.43
CA ASN A 172 -24.60 -0.46 1.08
C ASN A 172 -23.35 0.40 0.90
N ASP A 173 -22.53 0.62 1.95
CA ASP A 173 -21.38 1.50 1.97
C ASP A 173 -20.05 0.76 2.21
N ASN A 174 -19.97 -0.46 1.75
CA ASN A 174 -18.75 -1.27 1.82
C ASN A 174 -17.93 -1.13 0.53
N TRP A 175 -16.60 -1.20 0.69
CA TRP A 175 -15.64 -1.00 -0.39
C TRP A 175 -14.66 -2.16 -0.47
N LEU A 176 -14.55 -2.76 -1.64
CA LEU A 176 -13.62 -3.84 -1.93
C LEU A 176 -12.94 -3.58 -3.27
N THR A 177 -11.60 -3.53 -3.29
CA THR A 177 -10.86 -3.33 -4.53
C THR A 177 -10.74 -4.62 -5.32
N PRO A 178 -10.98 -4.60 -6.65
CA PRO A 178 -10.74 -5.76 -7.49
C PRO A 178 -9.26 -5.92 -7.87
N VAL A 179 -8.86 -7.14 -8.19
CA VAL A 179 -7.57 -7.43 -8.84
C VAL A 179 -7.82 -8.33 -10.06
N PRO A 180 -7.46 -7.90 -11.27
CA PRO A 180 -6.91 -6.57 -11.65
C PRO A 180 -7.95 -5.44 -11.63
N GLY A 181 -7.46 -4.19 -11.75
CA GLY A 181 -8.32 -3.02 -11.94
C GLY A 181 -8.43 -2.09 -10.72
N GLY A 182 -7.79 -2.45 -9.60
CA GLY A 182 -7.72 -1.64 -8.37
C GLY A 182 -6.42 -0.87 -8.20
N VAL A 183 -5.70 -1.15 -7.12
CA VAL A 183 -4.50 -0.43 -6.66
C VAL A 183 -3.39 -0.28 -7.70
N GLY A 184 -3.20 -1.28 -8.57
CA GLY A 184 -2.15 -1.25 -9.58
C GLY A 184 -2.21 -0.06 -10.52
N LEU A 185 -3.41 0.37 -10.92
CA LEU A 185 -3.62 1.54 -11.78
C LEU A 185 -3.20 2.84 -11.07
N MET A 186 -3.51 2.94 -9.78
CA MET A 186 -3.14 4.08 -8.96
C MET A 186 -1.63 4.19 -8.75
N THR A 187 -0.94 3.05 -8.61
CA THR A 187 0.54 3.01 -8.52
C THR A 187 1.18 3.68 -9.74
N VAL A 188 0.72 3.32 -10.95
CA VAL A 188 1.25 3.91 -12.20
C VAL A 188 0.93 5.41 -12.28
N SER A 189 -0.27 5.82 -11.89
CA SER A 189 -0.66 7.23 -11.88
C SER A 189 0.21 8.05 -10.91
N CYS A 190 0.49 7.52 -9.72
CA CYS A 190 1.38 8.17 -8.76
C CYS A 190 2.82 8.26 -9.26
N LEU A 191 3.31 7.23 -9.98
CA LEU A 191 4.62 7.28 -10.59
C LEU A 191 4.75 8.43 -11.59
N MET A 192 3.74 8.61 -12.45
CA MET A 192 3.71 9.72 -13.41
C MET A 192 3.63 11.07 -12.71
N TYR A 193 2.82 11.19 -11.66
CA TYR A 193 2.75 12.40 -10.85
C TYR A 193 4.11 12.74 -10.22
N ASN A 194 4.77 11.77 -9.58
CA ASN A 194 6.08 11.97 -8.98
C ASN A 194 7.13 12.37 -10.04
N LEU A 195 7.09 11.77 -11.23
CA LEU A 195 8.00 12.11 -12.33
C LEU A 195 7.89 13.58 -12.74
N VAL A 196 6.65 14.06 -12.94
CA VAL A 196 6.39 15.47 -13.30
C VAL A 196 6.87 16.40 -12.18
N LYS A 197 6.53 16.11 -10.92
CA LYS A 197 6.92 16.91 -9.77
C LYS A 197 8.43 16.94 -9.53
N CYS A 198 9.13 15.83 -9.72
CA CYS A 198 10.60 15.82 -9.68
C CYS A 198 11.20 16.75 -10.75
N CYS A 199 10.63 16.73 -11.97
CA CYS A 199 11.11 17.56 -13.06
C CYS A 199 10.89 19.06 -12.77
N GLU A 200 9.68 19.44 -12.34
CA GLU A 200 9.35 20.83 -11.95
C GLU A 200 10.34 21.36 -10.92
N ARG A 201 10.60 20.61 -9.84
CA ARG A 201 11.52 21.05 -8.78
C ARG A 201 12.98 21.15 -9.21
N ILE A 202 13.44 20.31 -10.12
CA ILE A 202 14.80 20.43 -10.67
C ILE A 202 14.91 21.73 -11.47
N CYS A 203 13.94 22.03 -12.31
CA CYS A 203 13.92 23.28 -13.09
C CYS A 203 13.85 24.53 -12.22
N GLU A 204 13.07 24.52 -11.12
CA GLU A 204 12.98 25.61 -10.16
C GLU A 204 14.30 25.90 -9.43
N ASN A 205 15.13 24.88 -9.21
CA ASN A 205 16.41 25.02 -8.50
C ASN A 205 17.57 25.39 -9.42
N GLU A 206 17.43 25.28 -10.74
CA GLU A 206 18.44 25.60 -11.75
C GLU A 206 18.26 27.03 -12.34
N GLY A 207 17.17 27.72 -12.02
CA GLY A 207 16.86 29.10 -12.44
C GLY A 207 17.06 30.11 -11.36
#